data_8bddf083b369f128fb2dc824804757dc
#
_entry.id   8bddf083b369f128fb2dc824804757dc
#
_cell.length_a   1.000
_cell.length_b   1.000
_cell.length_c   1.000
_cell.angle_alpha   90.00
_cell.angle_beta   90.00
_cell.angle_gamma   90.00
#
_symmetry.space_group_name_H-M   'P 1'
#
loop_
_entity.id
_entity.type
_entity.pdbx_description
1 polymer ?
#
loop_
_entity_poly.entity_id
_entity_poly.type
_entity_poly.pdbx_seq_one_letter_code
_entity_poly.pdbx_strand_id
1 'polypeptide(L)'
;RLLKPLEFYLSKYGTAFYGLNRLHLLMQKQHNRGQDGAGIASLKLGMEPGRRYISRIRSNADSPIKEIFSKIGTELKEIEEKYPQRLTDTDWLKNNLDSYGELYLGHLRYGTYGKNTLLNIHPFIRENNWKTRNLVLAGNFNLTNMDELFERLIDLGQDPVETSDTVTILEKIGHFLDEENEVLFRKFNKQGLSNREISTEIAKHLDVARILGQAAKTWDGGYVIAGFFGHGDSFVMLGFESITQHFG
;
A
#
# COMPACT_ATOMS: atom_id res chain seq x y z
N ARG A 1 1.09 5.45 -9.64
CA ARG A 1 -0.16 6.21 -9.61
C ARG A 1 -0.49 6.73 -11.01
N LEU A 2 -1.74 6.60 -11.43
CA LEU A 2 -2.28 7.25 -12.62
C LEU A 2 -2.61 8.71 -12.26
N LEU A 3 -2.05 9.64 -13.03
CA LEU A 3 -2.15 11.10 -12.74
C LEU A 3 -3.31 11.79 -13.49
N LYS A 4 -3.97 11.05 -14.37
CA LYS A 4 -5.13 11.52 -15.14
C LYS A 4 -6.33 10.63 -14.83
N PRO A 5 -7.57 11.07 -15.07
CA PRO A 5 -8.75 10.22 -14.96
C PRO A 5 -8.62 8.93 -15.78
N LEU A 6 -9.30 7.87 -15.36
CA LEU A 6 -9.20 6.55 -16.01
C LEU A 6 -9.63 6.59 -17.49
N GLU A 7 -10.62 7.41 -17.83
CA GLU A 7 -11.12 7.65 -19.21
C GLU A 7 -10.05 8.21 -20.14
N PHE A 8 -9.11 9.00 -19.59
CA PHE A 8 -7.97 9.50 -20.37
C PHE A 8 -7.11 8.34 -20.89
N TYR A 9 -6.87 7.34 -20.04
CA TYR A 9 -6.05 6.18 -20.43
C TYR A 9 -6.78 5.29 -21.40
N LEU A 10 -8.10 5.08 -21.22
CA LEU A 10 -8.95 4.39 -22.17
C LEU A 10 -8.90 5.05 -23.54
N SER A 11 -9.13 6.35 -23.59
CA SER A 11 -9.13 7.12 -24.85
C SER A 11 -7.76 7.11 -25.54
N LYS A 12 -6.68 7.27 -24.76
CA LYS A 12 -5.32 7.40 -25.31
C LYS A 12 -4.70 6.07 -25.72
N TYR A 13 -4.97 4.99 -24.98
CA TYR A 13 -4.30 3.70 -25.14
C TYR A 13 -5.23 2.58 -25.58
N GLY A 14 -6.52 2.87 -25.79
CA GLY A 14 -7.52 1.90 -26.26
C GLY A 14 -7.91 0.83 -25.24
N THR A 15 -7.54 1.01 -23.96
CA THR A 15 -7.83 0.04 -22.90
C THR A 15 -8.10 0.71 -21.56
N ALA A 16 -9.14 0.28 -20.86
CA ALA A 16 -9.41 0.68 -19.49
C ALA A 16 -8.35 0.12 -18.50
N PHE A 17 -7.67 -0.95 -18.86
CA PHE A 17 -6.74 -1.70 -18.00
C PHE A 17 -5.29 -1.22 -18.07
N TYR A 18 -5.04 -0.02 -18.56
CA TYR A 18 -3.69 0.54 -18.73
C TYR A 18 -2.85 0.41 -17.45
N GLY A 19 -3.40 0.74 -16.28
CA GLY A 19 -2.69 0.68 -14.99
C GLY A 19 -2.27 -0.74 -14.63
N LEU A 20 -3.16 -1.71 -14.73
CA LEU A 20 -2.88 -3.13 -14.48
C LEU A 20 -1.86 -3.69 -15.49
N ASN A 21 -2.00 -3.35 -16.76
CA ASN A 21 -1.09 -3.79 -17.81
C ASN A 21 0.33 -3.26 -17.58
N ARG A 22 0.45 -1.99 -17.14
CA ARG A 22 1.75 -1.38 -16.79
C ARG A 22 2.36 -2.01 -15.56
N LEU A 23 1.56 -2.29 -14.52
CA LEU A 23 2.02 -2.99 -13.32
C LEU A 23 2.55 -4.38 -13.68
N HIS A 24 1.78 -5.16 -14.46
CA HIS A 24 2.19 -6.49 -14.92
C HIS A 24 3.53 -6.45 -15.66
N LEU A 25 3.65 -5.55 -16.63
CA LEU A 25 4.89 -5.37 -17.39
C LEU A 25 6.10 -5.01 -16.49
N LEU A 26 5.90 -4.11 -15.53
CA LEU A 26 6.95 -3.73 -14.60
C LEU A 26 7.38 -4.89 -13.71
N MET A 27 6.43 -5.67 -13.17
CA MET A 27 6.73 -6.85 -12.37
C MET A 27 7.45 -7.92 -13.18
N GLN A 28 7.03 -8.18 -14.42
CA GLN A 28 7.72 -9.11 -15.33
C GLN A 28 9.17 -8.68 -15.60
N LYS A 29 9.41 -7.39 -15.85
CA LYS A 29 10.76 -6.86 -16.07
C LYS A 29 11.66 -6.94 -14.85
N GLN A 30 11.09 -6.96 -13.65
CA GLN A 30 11.79 -7.09 -12.38
C GLN A 30 11.82 -8.53 -11.85
N HIS A 31 11.29 -9.51 -12.59
CA HIS A 31 11.15 -10.90 -12.16
C HIS A 31 12.44 -11.49 -11.56
N ASN A 32 13.61 -11.19 -12.13
CA ASN A 32 14.89 -11.67 -11.63
C ASN A 32 15.29 -11.11 -10.24
N ARG A 33 14.54 -10.12 -9.73
CA ARG A 33 14.77 -9.50 -8.41
C ARG A 33 14.01 -10.19 -7.28
N GLY A 34 13.08 -11.10 -7.60
CA GLY A 34 12.35 -11.86 -6.60
C GLY A 34 11.41 -12.88 -7.26
N GLN A 35 11.62 -14.15 -6.94
CA GLN A 35 10.89 -15.26 -7.55
C GLN A 35 10.11 -16.09 -6.52
N ASP A 36 10.35 -15.86 -5.22
CA ASP A 36 9.78 -16.67 -4.14
C ASP A 36 8.39 -16.23 -3.72
N GLY A 37 7.89 -15.15 -4.29
CA GLY A 37 6.55 -14.66 -4.06
C GLY A 37 6.33 -13.31 -4.72
N ALA A 38 5.08 -12.98 -4.91
CA ALA A 38 4.66 -11.69 -5.44
C ALA A 38 3.36 -11.22 -4.80
N GLY A 39 3.17 -9.91 -4.80
CA GLY A 39 1.90 -9.34 -4.39
C GLY A 39 1.66 -8.00 -5.03
N ILE A 40 0.38 -7.68 -5.15
CA ILE A 40 -0.09 -6.39 -5.63
C ILE A 40 -1.12 -5.82 -4.66
N ALA A 41 -1.16 -4.51 -4.58
CA ALA A 41 -2.29 -3.78 -4.00
C ALA A 41 -2.75 -2.70 -4.96
N SER A 42 -4.04 -2.41 -4.93
CA SER A 42 -4.65 -1.33 -5.69
C SER A 42 -5.51 -0.43 -4.81
N LEU A 43 -5.64 0.83 -5.21
CA LEU A 43 -6.49 1.81 -4.56
C LEU A 43 -7.39 2.48 -5.59
N LYS A 44 -8.68 2.54 -5.26
CA LYS A 44 -9.74 3.25 -5.98
C LYS A 44 -9.99 4.60 -5.32
N LEU A 45 -9.75 5.68 -6.03
CA LEU A 45 -10.00 7.03 -5.52
C LEU A 45 -11.50 7.39 -5.63
N GLY A 46 -12.00 8.22 -4.72
CA GLY A 46 -13.36 8.76 -4.81
C GLY A 46 -14.49 7.75 -4.62
N MET A 47 -14.23 6.58 -4.04
CA MET A 47 -15.27 5.59 -3.76
C MET A 47 -16.20 6.04 -2.65
N GLU A 48 -17.50 5.80 -2.85
CA GLU A 48 -18.52 6.04 -1.83
C GLU A 48 -18.36 5.10 -0.62
N PRO A 49 -18.81 5.53 0.57
CA PRO A 49 -18.86 4.66 1.74
C PRO A 49 -19.63 3.35 1.46
N GLY A 50 -19.14 2.25 2.06
CA GLY A 50 -19.73 0.92 1.83
C GLY A 50 -19.19 0.19 0.61
N ARG A 51 -18.28 0.80 -0.15
CA ARG A 51 -17.56 0.17 -1.27
C ARG A 51 -16.11 -0.10 -0.92
N ARG A 52 -15.63 -1.27 -1.32
CA ARG A 52 -14.20 -1.61 -1.18
C ARG A 52 -13.37 -0.70 -2.09
N TYR A 53 -12.35 -0.06 -1.55
CA TYR A 53 -11.47 0.86 -2.28
C TYR A 53 -9.98 0.48 -2.21
N ILE A 54 -9.59 -0.42 -1.31
CA ILE A 54 -8.26 -1.04 -1.29
C ILE A 54 -8.44 -2.53 -1.56
N SER A 55 -7.63 -3.09 -2.45
CA SER A 55 -7.55 -4.53 -2.66
C SER A 55 -6.11 -5.02 -2.63
N ARG A 56 -5.93 -6.31 -2.34
CA ARG A 56 -4.63 -6.96 -2.29
C ARG A 56 -4.74 -8.39 -2.80
N ILE A 57 -3.81 -8.77 -3.68
CA ILE A 57 -3.65 -10.16 -4.14
C ILE A 57 -2.19 -10.54 -3.90
N ARG A 58 -1.96 -11.71 -3.30
CA ARG A 58 -0.62 -12.26 -3.01
C ARG A 58 -0.52 -13.70 -3.49
N SER A 59 0.69 -14.13 -3.84
CA SER A 59 0.97 -15.49 -4.27
C SER A 59 2.38 -15.91 -3.86
N ASN A 60 2.52 -17.14 -3.37
CA ASN A 60 3.78 -17.85 -3.12
C ASN A 60 3.91 -19.10 -3.98
N ALA A 61 3.18 -19.18 -5.09
CA ALA A 61 3.31 -20.27 -6.06
C ALA A 61 4.65 -20.19 -6.82
N ASP A 62 5.01 -21.25 -7.54
CA ASP A 62 6.24 -21.31 -8.36
C ASP A 62 6.32 -20.22 -9.44
N SER A 63 5.18 -19.69 -9.87
CA SER A 63 5.06 -18.60 -10.83
C SER A 63 4.12 -17.52 -10.28
N PRO A 64 4.52 -16.77 -9.24
CA PRO A 64 3.61 -15.94 -8.47
C PRO A 64 3.01 -14.79 -9.27
N ILE A 65 3.78 -14.16 -10.17
CA ILE A 65 3.26 -13.10 -11.07
C ILE A 65 2.17 -13.66 -11.97
N LYS A 66 2.45 -14.83 -12.59
CA LYS A 66 1.50 -15.49 -13.49
C LYS A 66 0.20 -15.84 -12.76
N GLU A 67 0.29 -16.37 -11.54
CA GLU A 67 -0.90 -16.72 -10.74
C GLU A 67 -1.75 -15.48 -10.45
N ILE A 68 -1.13 -14.38 -9.98
CA ILE A 68 -1.84 -13.13 -9.67
C ILE A 68 -2.60 -12.61 -10.91
N PHE A 69 -1.89 -12.48 -12.04
CA PHE A 69 -2.51 -11.92 -13.24
C PHE A 69 -3.44 -12.91 -13.95
N SER A 70 -3.30 -14.22 -13.71
CA SER A 70 -4.30 -15.20 -14.15
C SER A 70 -5.61 -15.09 -13.36
N LYS A 71 -5.56 -14.86 -12.04
CA LYS A 71 -6.77 -14.59 -11.24
C LYS A 71 -7.51 -13.36 -11.75
N ILE A 72 -6.79 -12.25 -11.97
CA ILE A 72 -7.39 -11.03 -12.55
C ILE A 72 -7.94 -11.31 -13.95
N GLY A 73 -7.20 -12.05 -14.78
CA GLY A 73 -7.63 -12.43 -16.13
C GLY A 73 -8.89 -13.29 -16.15
N THR A 74 -9.10 -14.13 -15.13
CA THR A 74 -10.34 -14.91 -14.99
C THR A 74 -11.52 -13.99 -14.68
N GLU A 75 -11.37 -13.06 -13.73
CA GLU A 75 -12.41 -12.07 -13.43
C GLU A 75 -12.75 -11.21 -14.66
N LEU A 76 -11.73 -10.81 -15.44
CA LEU A 76 -11.93 -10.04 -16.67
C LEU A 76 -12.67 -10.83 -17.75
N LYS A 77 -12.38 -12.12 -17.92
CA LYS A 77 -13.11 -12.98 -18.86
C LYS A 77 -14.57 -13.17 -18.46
N GLU A 78 -14.85 -13.32 -17.18
CA GLU A 78 -16.23 -13.39 -16.70
C GLU A 78 -17.00 -12.09 -16.99
N ILE A 79 -16.33 -10.94 -16.84
CA ILE A 79 -16.92 -9.64 -17.19
C ILE A 79 -17.13 -9.54 -18.70
N GLU A 80 -16.17 -9.96 -19.51
CA GLU A 80 -16.26 -9.97 -20.97
C GLU A 80 -17.41 -10.85 -21.47
N GLU A 81 -17.60 -12.01 -20.88
CA GLU A 81 -18.68 -12.94 -21.24
C GLU A 81 -20.06 -12.44 -20.82
N LYS A 82 -20.19 -11.88 -19.59
CA LYS A 82 -21.48 -11.47 -19.04
C LYS A 82 -21.88 -10.04 -19.39
N TYR A 83 -20.89 -9.15 -19.52
CA TYR A 83 -21.08 -7.70 -19.64
C TYR A 83 -20.08 -7.06 -20.61
N PRO A 84 -19.95 -7.53 -21.88
CA PRO A 84 -18.93 -7.07 -22.82
C PRO A 84 -18.93 -5.56 -23.02
N GLN A 85 -20.10 -4.93 -22.99
CA GLN A 85 -20.26 -3.47 -23.11
C GLN A 85 -19.67 -2.69 -21.93
N ARG A 86 -19.37 -3.33 -20.80
CA ARG A 86 -18.82 -2.71 -19.59
C ARG A 86 -17.31 -2.65 -19.55
N LEU A 87 -16.62 -3.31 -20.47
CA LEU A 87 -15.14 -3.30 -20.53
C LEU A 87 -14.54 -1.91 -20.80
N THR A 88 -15.35 -1.00 -21.31
CA THR A 88 -14.96 0.41 -21.52
C THR A 88 -15.60 1.39 -20.53
N ASP A 89 -16.42 0.90 -19.62
CA ASP A 89 -17.07 1.71 -18.58
C ASP A 89 -16.18 1.74 -17.34
N THR A 90 -15.35 2.76 -17.22
CA THR A 90 -14.35 2.88 -16.14
C THR A 90 -14.98 3.00 -14.75
N ASP A 91 -16.13 3.66 -14.63
CA ASP A 91 -16.88 3.78 -13.37
C ASP A 91 -17.49 2.44 -12.97
N TRP A 92 -18.06 1.72 -13.92
CA TRP A 92 -18.60 0.39 -13.67
C TRP A 92 -17.48 -0.59 -13.28
N LEU A 93 -16.36 -0.60 -13.99
CA LEU A 93 -15.20 -1.44 -13.67
C LEU A 93 -14.67 -1.15 -12.28
N LYS A 94 -14.60 0.13 -11.89
CA LYS A 94 -14.16 0.56 -10.57
C LYS A 94 -15.07 0.03 -9.45
N ASN A 95 -16.36 -0.12 -9.71
CA ASN A 95 -17.33 -0.65 -8.75
C ASN A 95 -17.41 -2.18 -8.73
N ASN A 96 -16.96 -2.89 -9.77
CA ASN A 96 -17.19 -4.32 -9.95
C ASN A 96 -15.93 -5.17 -10.08
N LEU A 97 -14.75 -4.58 -10.28
CA LEU A 97 -13.48 -5.29 -10.35
C LEU A 97 -12.56 -4.82 -9.21
N ASP A 98 -12.31 -5.69 -8.24
CA ASP A 98 -11.57 -5.34 -7.01
C ASP A 98 -10.16 -4.84 -7.30
N SER A 99 -9.44 -5.45 -8.24
CA SER A 99 -8.07 -5.10 -8.61
C SER A 99 -7.95 -3.81 -9.45
N TYR A 100 -9.07 -3.23 -9.91
CA TYR A 100 -9.09 -2.02 -10.73
C TYR A 100 -8.94 -0.77 -9.85
N GLY A 101 -8.30 0.31 -10.38
CA GLY A 101 -8.14 1.55 -9.63
C GLY A 101 -7.15 2.52 -10.26
N GLU A 102 -6.79 3.56 -9.52
CA GLU A 102 -5.90 4.64 -9.97
C GLU A 102 -4.47 4.52 -9.41
N LEU A 103 -4.27 3.77 -8.33
CA LEU A 103 -2.96 3.59 -7.72
C LEU A 103 -2.67 2.11 -7.51
N TYR A 104 -1.44 1.72 -7.81
CA TYR A 104 -0.99 0.34 -7.74
C TYR A 104 0.36 0.26 -7.04
N LEU A 105 0.54 -0.77 -6.22
CA LEU A 105 1.80 -1.15 -5.61
C LEU A 105 2.05 -2.63 -5.89
N GLY A 106 3.16 -2.95 -6.54
CA GLY A 106 3.61 -4.31 -6.78
C GLY A 106 4.89 -4.60 -6.03
N HIS A 107 5.04 -5.81 -5.52
CA HIS A 107 6.24 -6.28 -4.85
C HIS A 107 6.59 -7.69 -5.29
N LEU A 108 7.88 -7.94 -5.46
CA LEU A 108 8.47 -9.25 -5.74
C LEU A 108 9.34 -9.63 -4.55
N ARG A 109 9.07 -10.80 -3.96
CA ARG A 109 9.81 -11.29 -2.82
C ARG A 109 11.01 -12.09 -3.29
N TYR A 110 12.18 -11.78 -2.71
CA TYR A 110 13.37 -12.63 -2.71
C TYR A 110 13.52 -13.20 -1.29
N GLY A 111 13.31 -14.51 -1.15
CA GLY A 111 13.29 -15.19 0.15
C GLY A 111 14.67 -15.48 0.67
N THR A 112 15.35 -14.51 1.26
CA THR A 112 16.64 -14.70 1.92
C THR A 112 16.48 -15.30 3.33
N TYR A 113 15.37 -15.03 4.01
CA TYR A 113 15.07 -15.49 5.36
C TYR A 113 13.60 -15.85 5.55
N GLY A 114 13.33 -16.85 6.38
CA GLY A 114 11.99 -17.25 6.83
C GLY A 114 11.24 -18.18 5.85
N LYS A 115 10.16 -18.80 6.36
CA LYS A 115 9.30 -19.68 5.56
C LYS A 115 8.62 -18.89 4.44
N ASN A 116 8.52 -19.51 3.26
CA ASN A 116 7.77 -18.93 2.14
C ASN A 116 6.25 -19.10 2.35
N THR A 117 5.69 -18.27 3.25
CA THR A 117 4.26 -18.24 3.55
C THR A 117 3.62 -16.98 2.98
N LEU A 118 2.33 -17.05 2.68
CA LEU A 118 1.55 -15.87 2.26
C LEU A 118 1.59 -14.74 3.29
N LEU A 119 1.80 -15.05 4.57
CA LEU A 119 1.89 -14.05 5.63
C LEU A 119 3.08 -13.09 5.42
N ASN A 120 4.17 -13.59 4.86
CA ASN A 120 5.39 -12.82 4.64
C ASN A 120 5.47 -12.12 3.26
N ILE A 121 4.41 -12.18 2.45
CA ILE A 121 4.40 -11.57 1.12
C ILE A 121 3.77 -10.19 1.17
N HIS A 122 4.54 -9.21 0.72
CA HIS A 122 4.08 -7.84 0.54
C HIS A 122 3.09 -7.72 -0.64
N PRO A 123 2.25 -6.67 -0.69
CA PRO A 123 2.12 -5.56 0.27
C PRO A 123 1.39 -5.96 1.55
N PHE A 124 1.69 -5.24 2.64
CA PHE A 124 0.95 -5.30 3.90
C PHE A 124 -0.08 -4.16 3.96
N ILE A 125 -1.18 -4.40 4.66
CA ILE A 125 -2.27 -3.43 4.80
C ILE A 125 -2.59 -3.28 6.27
N ARG A 126 -2.65 -2.03 6.72
CA ARG A 126 -3.27 -1.61 7.97
C ARG A 126 -4.63 -1.00 7.63
N GLU A 127 -5.70 -1.65 8.09
CA GLU A 127 -7.08 -1.25 7.79
C GLU A 127 -7.70 -0.46 8.94
N ASN A 128 -8.45 0.58 8.60
CA ASN A 128 -9.22 1.40 9.52
C ASN A 128 -10.48 1.92 8.81
N ASN A 129 -11.53 2.27 9.56
CA ASN A 129 -12.74 2.87 9.01
C ASN A 129 -12.54 4.31 8.49
N TRP A 130 -11.46 4.97 8.90
CA TRP A 130 -11.08 6.28 8.36
C TRP A 130 -10.09 6.09 7.21
N LYS A 131 -10.44 6.61 6.01
CA LYS A 131 -9.56 6.50 4.82
C LYS A 131 -8.14 7.01 5.08
N THR A 132 -8.02 8.09 5.85
CA THR A 132 -6.73 8.72 6.19
C THR A 132 -5.88 7.90 7.15
N ARG A 133 -6.45 6.89 7.81
CA ARG A 133 -5.72 5.97 8.71
C ARG A 133 -5.38 4.63 8.07
N ASN A 134 -5.83 4.38 6.83
CA ASN A 134 -5.42 3.18 6.09
C ASN A 134 -4.03 3.37 5.49
N LEU A 135 -3.21 2.34 5.61
CA LEU A 135 -1.85 2.32 5.11
C LEU A 135 -1.58 1.01 4.38
N VAL A 136 -1.00 1.11 3.21
CA VAL A 136 -0.48 -0.03 2.44
C VAL A 136 1.00 0.19 2.22
N LEU A 137 1.83 -0.80 2.53
CA LEU A 137 3.27 -0.71 2.31
C LEU A 137 3.87 -2.00 1.79
N ALA A 138 4.96 -1.84 1.06
CA ALA A 138 5.88 -2.89 0.68
C ALA A 138 7.31 -2.35 0.75
N GLY A 139 8.27 -3.21 1.08
CA GLY A 139 9.65 -2.77 1.16
C GLY A 139 10.62 -3.90 1.34
N ASN A 140 11.88 -3.52 1.34
CA ASN A 140 13.00 -4.34 1.74
C ASN A 140 13.67 -3.66 2.93
N PHE A 141 13.85 -4.40 4.02
CA PHE A 141 14.39 -3.88 5.27
C PHE A 141 15.60 -4.72 5.69
N ASN A 142 16.61 -4.05 6.16
CA ASN A 142 17.77 -4.64 6.81
C ASN A 142 18.10 -3.77 8.04
N LEU A 143 17.12 -3.70 8.96
CA LEU A 143 17.27 -2.95 10.20
C LEU A 143 17.90 -3.85 11.26
N THR A 144 18.84 -3.27 12.02
CA THR A 144 19.60 -3.99 13.04
C THR A 144 18.92 -4.01 14.40
N ASN A 145 17.95 -3.10 14.60
CA ASN A 145 17.30 -2.88 15.91
C ASN A 145 15.80 -3.24 15.91
N MET A 146 15.39 -4.26 15.16
CA MET A 146 13.97 -4.63 15.03
C MET A 146 13.33 -5.00 16.35
N ASP A 147 14.02 -5.76 17.21
CA ASP A 147 13.52 -6.13 18.54
C ASP A 147 13.26 -4.92 19.42
N GLU A 148 14.18 -3.92 19.41
CA GLU A 148 13.99 -2.66 20.11
C GLU A 148 12.79 -1.88 19.58
N LEU A 149 12.60 -1.88 18.26
CA LEU A 149 11.46 -1.20 17.64
C LEU A 149 10.14 -1.88 18.01
N PHE A 150 10.11 -3.19 18.12
CA PHE A 150 8.95 -3.95 18.54
C PHE A 150 8.60 -3.67 20.00
N GLU A 151 9.57 -3.72 20.92
CA GLU A 151 9.37 -3.36 22.34
C GLU A 151 8.84 -1.93 22.50
N ARG A 152 9.32 -1.00 21.69
CA ARG A 152 8.80 0.39 21.71
C ARG A 152 7.33 0.49 21.29
N LEU A 153 6.81 -0.40 20.43
CA LEU A 153 5.38 -0.46 20.13
C LEU A 153 4.57 -0.89 21.35
N ILE A 154 5.08 -1.87 22.10
CA ILE A 154 4.47 -2.33 23.35
C ILE A 154 4.45 -1.19 24.38
N ASP A 155 5.56 -0.47 24.53
CA ASP A 155 5.66 0.70 25.43
C ASP A 155 4.66 1.81 25.05
N LEU A 156 4.31 1.93 23.76
CA LEU A 156 3.27 2.84 23.27
C LEU A 156 1.83 2.30 23.48
N GLY A 157 1.68 1.16 24.13
CA GLY A 157 0.40 0.55 24.45
C GLY A 157 -0.21 -0.22 23.27
N GLN A 158 0.58 -0.59 22.25
CA GLN A 158 0.11 -1.42 21.16
C GLN A 158 0.33 -2.91 21.49
N ASP A 159 -0.47 -3.77 20.89
CA ASP A 159 -0.37 -5.22 21.02
C ASP A 159 -0.35 -5.86 19.60
N PRO A 160 0.79 -5.78 18.88
CA PRO A 160 0.89 -6.30 17.53
C PRO A 160 0.68 -7.81 17.50
N VAL A 161 -0.14 -8.29 16.56
CA VAL A 161 -0.50 -9.72 16.42
C VAL A 161 0.65 -10.60 15.90
N GLU A 162 1.70 -9.99 15.36
CA GLU A 162 2.87 -10.68 14.80
C GLU A 162 4.15 -9.89 15.08
N THR A 163 5.25 -10.61 15.24
CA THR A 163 6.59 -10.03 15.51
C THR A 163 7.43 -9.81 14.23
N SER A 164 6.80 -9.84 13.05
CA SER A 164 7.54 -9.68 11.80
C SER A 164 8.01 -8.22 11.62
N ASP A 165 9.19 -8.04 11.04
CA ASP A 165 9.77 -6.73 10.74
C ASP A 165 8.80 -5.81 10.00
N THR A 166 8.07 -6.38 9.04
CA THR A 166 7.11 -5.60 8.24
C THR A 166 5.93 -5.12 9.07
N VAL A 167 5.40 -5.94 9.97
CA VAL A 167 4.31 -5.54 10.87
C VAL A 167 4.80 -4.48 11.84
N THR A 168 5.99 -4.65 12.42
CA THR A 168 6.60 -3.65 13.30
C THR A 168 6.72 -2.28 12.61
N ILE A 169 7.22 -2.24 11.38
CA ILE A 169 7.34 -1.00 10.60
C ILE A 169 5.96 -0.43 10.23
N LEU A 170 5.02 -1.29 9.82
CA LEU A 170 3.67 -0.89 9.47
C LEU A 170 2.96 -0.22 10.65
N GLU A 171 3.01 -0.86 11.83
CA GLU A 171 2.36 -0.33 13.03
C GLU A 171 3.08 0.90 13.59
N LYS A 172 4.41 0.98 13.45
CA LYS A 172 5.13 2.19 13.83
C LYS A 172 4.77 3.40 12.96
N ILE A 173 4.66 3.23 11.65
CA ILE A 173 4.14 4.30 10.77
C ILE A 173 2.67 4.57 11.12
N GLY A 174 1.88 3.53 11.35
CA GLY A 174 0.47 3.60 11.74
C GLY A 174 0.24 4.41 13.01
N HIS A 175 1.11 4.27 14.01
CA HIS A 175 1.06 5.04 15.25
C HIS A 175 1.14 6.56 14.97
N PHE A 176 2.16 7.01 14.26
CA PHE A 176 2.31 8.43 13.94
C PHE A 176 1.24 8.94 12.97
N LEU A 177 0.72 8.05 12.11
CA LEU A 177 -0.43 8.35 11.27
C LEU A 177 -1.69 8.62 12.11
N ASP A 178 -1.92 7.82 13.15
CA ASP A 178 -3.06 8.00 14.05
C ASP A 178 -2.92 9.27 14.89
N GLU A 179 -1.73 9.57 15.41
CA GLU A 179 -1.45 10.81 16.14
C GLU A 179 -1.72 12.05 15.28
N GLU A 180 -1.22 12.08 14.05
CA GLU A 180 -1.45 13.20 13.13
C GLU A 180 -2.92 13.37 12.77
N ASN A 181 -3.63 12.26 12.51
CA ASN A 181 -5.07 12.27 12.30
C ASN A 181 -5.81 12.86 13.50
N GLU A 182 -5.42 12.50 14.73
CA GLU A 182 -6.06 12.99 15.95
C GLU A 182 -5.81 14.49 16.17
N VAL A 183 -4.58 14.96 15.91
CA VAL A 183 -4.23 16.39 15.98
C VAL A 183 -5.08 17.20 15.02
N LEU A 184 -5.18 16.75 13.76
CA LEU A 184 -5.99 17.41 12.73
C LEU A 184 -7.49 17.34 13.05
N PHE A 185 -7.98 16.19 13.56
CA PHE A 185 -9.36 16.05 13.99
C PHE A 185 -9.72 17.09 15.04
N ARG A 186 -8.93 17.21 16.12
CA ARG A 186 -9.15 18.18 17.19
C ARG A 186 -9.13 19.61 16.67
N LYS A 187 -8.19 19.92 15.75
CA LYS A 187 -8.09 21.24 15.12
C LYS A 187 -9.37 21.61 14.38
N PHE A 188 -9.85 20.74 13.50
CA PHE A 188 -11.03 21.03 12.66
C PHE A 188 -12.35 20.95 13.44
N ASN A 189 -12.43 20.06 14.44
CA ASN A 189 -13.58 19.99 15.35
C ASN A 189 -13.75 21.30 16.14
N LYS A 190 -12.67 21.92 16.62
CA LYS A 190 -12.71 23.25 17.27
C LYS A 190 -13.18 24.37 16.33
N GLN A 191 -13.05 24.19 15.02
CA GLN A 191 -13.55 25.11 14.00
C GLN A 191 -15.03 24.91 13.68
N GLY A 192 -15.68 23.91 14.29
CA GLY A 192 -17.10 23.62 14.11
C GLY A 192 -17.45 22.79 12.88
N LEU A 193 -16.47 22.15 12.23
CA LEU A 193 -16.73 21.29 11.10
C LEU A 193 -17.40 19.99 11.55
N SER A 194 -18.29 19.46 10.71
CA SER A 194 -18.87 18.13 10.88
C SER A 194 -17.83 17.03 10.68
N ASN A 195 -18.01 15.85 11.25
CA ASN A 195 -17.08 14.73 11.09
C ASN A 195 -16.83 14.34 9.62
N ARG A 196 -17.81 14.52 8.74
CA ARG A 196 -17.68 14.28 7.30
C ARG A 196 -16.75 15.29 6.64
N GLU A 197 -16.87 16.55 6.98
CA GLU A 197 -15.98 17.63 6.51
C GLU A 197 -14.57 17.44 7.06
N ILE A 198 -14.46 17.12 8.36
CA ILE A 198 -13.17 16.84 9.03
C ILE A 198 -12.40 15.74 8.29
N SER A 199 -13.06 14.64 7.93
CA SER A 199 -12.41 13.54 7.20
C SER A 199 -11.81 14.01 5.86
N THR A 200 -12.50 14.91 5.16
CA THR A 200 -12.02 15.49 3.91
C THR A 200 -10.86 16.45 4.14
N GLU A 201 -10.94 17.27 5.18
CA GLU A 201 -9.87 18.23 5.51
C GLU A 201 -8.61 17.53 6.03
N ILE A 202 -8.74 16.45 6.83
CA ILE A 202 -7.58 15.66 7.23
C ILE A 202 -6.82 15.15 6.00
N ALA A 203 -7.52 14.59 5.00
CA ALA A 203 -6.89 14.09 3.78
C ALA A 203 -6.09 15.15 3.00
N LYS A 204 -6.48 16.43 3.10
CA LYS A 204 -5.77 17.56 2.44
C LYS A 204 -4.58 18.10 3.25
N HIS A 205 -4.57 17.88 4.56
CA HIS A 205 -3.60 18.50 5.48
C HIS A 205 -2.67 17.49 6.15
N LEU A 206 -2.80 16.20 5.83
CA LEU A 206 -1.95 15.15 6.40
C LEU A 206 -0.49 15.37 5.97
N ASP A 207 0.39 15.56 6.93
CA ASP A 207 1.82 15.73 6.67
C ASP A 207 2.52 14.38 6.61
N VAL A 208 2.50 13.78 5.41
CA VAL A 208 3.13 12.48 5.14
C VAL A 208 4.63 12.49 5.45
N ALA A 209 5.34 13.57 5.12
CA ALA A 209 6.79 13.65 5.38
C ALA A 209 7.08 13.65 6.89
N ARG A 210 6.29 14.37 7.67
CA ARG A 210 6.40 14.40 9.13
C ARG A 210 6.13 13.01 9.74
N ILE A 211 5.04 12.35 9.32
CA ILE A 211 4.68 11.00 9.80
C ILE A 211 5.83 10.02 9.56
N LEU A 212 6.33 9.97 8.34
CA LEU A 212 7.40 9.06 7.94
C LEU A 212 8.72 9.40 8.64
N GLY A 213 9.05 10.68 8.76
CA GLY A 213 10.23 11.15 9.48
C GLY A 213 10.21 10.81 10.98
N GLN A 214 9.05 10.91 11.63
CA GLN A 214 8.89 10.49 13.03
C GLN A 214 9.03 8.97 13.18
N ALA A 215 8.39 8.20 12.30
CA ALA A 215 8.48 6.75 12.32
C ALA A 215 9.93 6.25 12.15
N ALA A 216 10.67 6.85 11.20
CA ALA A 216 12.02 6.44 10.85
C ALA A 216 13.12 6.97 11.80
N LYS A 217 12.80 7.90 12.71
CA LYS A 217 13.78 8.58 13.57
C LYS A 217 14.65 7.64 14.40
N THR A 218 14.15 6.45 14.70
CA THR A 218 14.84 5.45 15.53
C THR A 218 15.19 4.18 14.75
N TRP A 219 15.07 4.18 13.43
CA TRP A 219 15.46 3.04 12.61
C TRP A 219 16.97 3.05 12.41
N ASP A 220 17.57 1.89 12.61
CA ASP A 220 19.00 1.66 12.40
C ASP A 220 19.18 0.60 11.31
N GLY A 221 19.94 0.94 10.25
CA GLY A 221 20.17 0.07 9.10
C GLY A 221 19.58 0.57 7.78
N GLY A 222 19.65 -0.27 6.75
CA GLY A 222 19.22 0.05 5.41
C GLY A 222 17.75 -0.33 5.14
N TYR A 223 17.02 0.53 4.43
CA TYR A 223 15.67 0.22 4.00
C TYR A 223 15.25 0.93 2.72
N VAL A 224 14.35 0.30 1.98
CA VAL A 224 13.62 0.88 0.85
C VAL A 224 12.15 0.51 1.04
N ILE A 225 11.31 1.50 1.23
CA ILE A 225 9.87 1.33 1.51
C ILE A 225 9.07 2.14 0.51
N ALA A 226 8.07 1.54 -0.09
CA ALA A 226 7.05 2.23 -0.87
C ALA A 226 5.67 1.94 -0.28
N GLY A 227 4.79 2.92 -0.32
CA GLY A 227 3.45 2.76 0.21
C GLY A 227 2.48 3.83 -0.24
N PHE A 228 1.25 3.69 0.21
CA PHE A 228 0.21 4.68 0.04
C PHE A 228 -0.80 4.65 1.18
N PHE A 229 -1.45 5.79 1.38
CA PHE A 229 -2.53 5.95 2.34
C PHE A 229 -3.89 5.80 1.65
N GLY A 230 -4.94 5.46 2.41
CA GLY A 230 -6.27 5.20 1.87
C GLY A 230 -6.96 6.39 1.18
N HIS A 231 -6.47 7.62 1.38
CA HIS A 231 -6.94 8.81 0.68
C HIS A 231 -6.20 9.09 -0.64
N GLY A 232 -5.12 8.35 -0.94
CA GLY A 232 -4.45 8.39 -2.24
C GLY A 232 -3.04 8.96 -2.25
N ASP A 233 -2.55 9.53 -1.17
CA ASP A 233 -1.15 9.93 -1.07
C ASP A 233 -0.25 8.72 -1.05
N SER A 234 0.88 8.83 -1.74
CA SER A 234 1.85 7.76 -1.89
C SER A 234 3.27 8.25 -1.60
N PHE A 235 4.12 7.34 -1.16
CA PHE A 235 5.50 7.66 -0.78
C PHE A 235 6.49 6.60 -1.20
N VAL A 236 7.75 7.01 -1.29
CA VAL A 236 8.94 6.14 -1.30
C VAL A 236 9.91 6.70 -0.27
N MET A 237 10.40 5.84 0.61
CA MET A 237 11.42 6.16 1.59
C MET A 237 12.66 5.34 1.33
N LEU A 238 13.80 5.97 1.52
CA LEU A 238 15.12 5.35 1.42
C LEU A 238 15.91 5.75 2.68
N GLY A 239 16.50 4.77 3.34
CA GLY A 239 17.46 4.99 4.42
C GLY A 239 18.67 4.12 4.20
N PHE A 240 19.84 4.65 4.50
CA PHE A 240 21.12 3.96 4.44
C PHE A 240 21.78 4.04 5.80
N GLU A 241 22.46 2.98 6.21
CA GLU A 241 23.33 2.98 7.36
C GLU A 241 24.36 4.11 7.21
N SER A 242 24.41 5.03 8.16
CA SER A 242 25.60 5.86 8.30
C SER A 242 26.69 4.94 8.85
N ILE A 243 27.64 4.54 8.05
CA ILE A 243 28.86 3.90 8.54
C ILE A 243 29.62 4.96 9.35
N THR A 244 29.25 5.13 10.60
CA THR A 244 30.14 5.71 11.60
C THR A 244 31.18 4.64 11.87
N GLN A 245 32.26 4.65 11.07
CA GLN A 245 33.46 3.92 11.43
C GLN A 245 33.96 4.48 12.77
N HIS A 246 33.67 3.75 13.84
CA HIS A 246 34.45 3.87 15.05
C HIS A 246 35.82 3.24 14.78
N PHE A 247 36.74 4.06 14.26
CA PHE A 247 38.16 3.78 14.42
C PHE A 247 38.50 4.09 15.89
N GLY A 248 38.47 3.06 16.73
CA GLY A 248 39.08 3.03 18.04
C GLY A 248 40.46 2.43 17.94
#